data_18f25f7c031fbbb59b424c7f5bec9db3
#
_entry.id   18f25f7c031fbbb59b424c7f5bec9db3
#
_cell.length_a   1.000
_cell.length_b   1.000
_cell.length_c   1.000
_cell.angle_alpha   90.00
_cell.angle_beta   90.00
_cell.angle_gamma   90.00
#
_symmetry.space_group_name_H-M   'P 1'
#
loop_
_entity.id
_entity.type
_entity.pdbx_description
1 polymer ?
#
loop_
_entity_poly.entity_id
_entity_poly.type
_entity_poly.pdbx_seq_one_letter_code
_entity_poly.pdbx_strand_id
1 'polypeptide(L)'
;MGKIRHIAITAEDPFVTAELFKKALGLEELSRGDSELALEVYLTDGYLNIAIVCWKRTKETPNPYPDGYGLDHFGVHVEDLESAEARARKAGATSQPPPPVDLSRLAGNTLYFEKKLELSGVKFDLSGHGWATKKE
;
A
#
# COMPACT_ATOMS: atom_id res chain seq x y z
N MET A 1 -5.08 17.95 -9.72
CA MET A 1 -5.69 17.66 -8.42
C MET A 1 -5.64 16.16 -8.12
N GLY A 2 -5.30 15.77 -6.91
CA GLY A 2 -5.13 14.38 -6.57
C GLY A 2 -6.45 13.62 -6.38
N LYS A 3 -6.41 12.31 -6.68
CA LYS A 3 -7.54 11.40 -6.46
C LYS A 3 -7.09 10.20 -5.64
N ILE A 4 -7.84 9.86 -4.61
CA ILE A 4 -7.56 8.66 -3.83
C ILE A 4 -7.89 7.46 -4.70
N ARG A 5 -6.89 6.60 -4.95
CA ARG A 5 -7.02 5.44 -5.83
C ARG A 5 -6.49 4.15 -5.21
N HIS A 6 -5.96 4.22 -4.00
CA HIS A 6 -5.30 3.07 -3.37
C HIS A 6 -5.55 3.08 -1.87
N ILE A 7 -5.81 1.89 -1.32
CA ILE A 7 -5.92 1.66 0.12
C ILE A 7 -5.09 0.42 0.43
N ALA A 8 -4.24 0.51 1.43
CA ALA A 8 -3.46 -0.63 1.90
C ALA A 8 -3.95 -1.05 3.28
N ILE A 9 -4.17 -2.34 3.42
CA ILE A 9 -4.65 -2.99 4.64
C ILE A 9 -3.63 -4.06 5.01
N THR A 10 -3.29 -4.15 6.29
CA THR A 10 -2.48 -5.27 6.79
C THR A 10 -3.41 -6.30 7.42
N ALA A 11 -3.08 -7.57 7.28
CA ALA A 11 -3.86 -8.68 7.83
C ALA A 11 -2.93 -9.84 8.13
N GLU A 12 -3.30 -10.67 9.11
CA GLU A 12 -2.49 -11.83 9.49
C GLU A 12 -2.35 -12.83 8.34
N ASP A 13 -3.45 -13.08 7.62
CA ASP A 13 -3.47 -13.93 6.43
C ASP A 13 -4.21 -13.20 5.30
N PRO A 14 -3.48 -12.52 4.40
CA PRO A 14 -4.09 -11.79 3.31
C PRO A 14 -4.95 -12.64 2.38
N PHE A 15 -4.63 -13.93 2.21
CA PHE A 15 -5.40 -14.81 1.34
C PHE A 15 -6.79 -15.10 1.92
N VAL A 16 -6.87 -15.36 3.22
CA VAL A 16 -8.15 -15.56 3.91
C VAL A 16 -8.95 -14.26 3.90
N THR A 17 -8.32 -13.15 4.25
CA THR A 17 -8.98 -11.84 4.30
C THR A 17 -9.51 -11.44 2.93
N ALA A 18 -8.75 -11.70 1.85
CA ALA A 18 -9.19 -11.40 0.50
C ALA A 18 -10.44 -12.19 0.12
N GLU A 19 -10.50 -13.49 0.45
CA GLU A 19 -11.68 -14.31 0.17
C GLU A 19 -12.92 -13.78 0.91
N LEU A 20 -12.76 -13.34 2.15
CA LEU A 20 -13.85 -12.76 2.92
C LEU A 20 -14.32 -11.44 2.31
N PHE A 21 -13.43 -10.58 1.88
CA PHE A 21 -13.77 -9.30 1.27
C PHE A 21 -14.43 -9.48 -0.10
N LYS A 22 -13.97 -10.44 -0.92
CA LYS A 22 -14.63 -10.76 -2.18
C LYS A 22 -16.07 -11.22 -1.93
N LYS A 23 -16.26 -12.08 -0.96
CA LYS A 23 -17.57 -12.63 -0.62
C LYS A 23 -18.51 -11.60 -0.01
N ALA A 24 -18.00 -10.80 0.94
CA ALA A 24 -18.81 -9.82 1.67
C ALA A 24 -19.12 -8.56 0.87
N LEU A 25 -18.17 -8.11 0.04
CA LEU A 25 -18.23 -6.80 -0.61
C LEU A 25 -18.29 -6.88 -2.14
N GLY A 26 -18.18 -8.07 -2.71
CA GLY A 26 -18.21 -8.24 -4.16
C GLY A 26 -16.97 -7.71 -4.88
N LEU A 27 -15.84 -7.57 -4.18
CA LEU A 27 -14.61 -7.09 -4.78
C LEU A 27 -14.02 -8.13 -5.73
N GLU A 28 -13.33 -7.67 -6.76
CA GLU A 28 -12.64 -8.50 -7.73
C GLU A 28 -11.17 -8.62 -7.39
N GLU A 29 -10.59 -9.81 -7.53
CA GLU A 29 -9.16 -9.99 -7.34
C GLU A 29 -8.39 -9.63 -8.60
N LEU A 30 -7.38 -8.77 -8.45
CA LEU A 30 -6.47 -8.38 -9.55
C LEU A 30 -5.28 -9.33 -9.63
N SER A 31 -4.66 -9.62 -8.50
CA SER A 31 -3.47 -10.47 -8.41
C SER A 31 -3.20 -10.88 -6.98
N ARG A 32 -2.34 -11.86 -6.80
CA ARG A 32 -1.82 -12.23 -5.47
C ARG A 32 -0.37 -12.67 -5.59
N GLY A 33 0.36 -12.58 -4.51
CA GLY A 33 1.76 -12.95 -4.46
C GLY A 33 2.14 -13.57 -3.13
N ASP A 34 3.12 -14.47 -3.19
CA ASP A 34 3.77 -15.08 -2.04
C ASP A 34 5.26 -15.03 -2.31
N SER A 35 5.90 -13.97 -1.84
CA SER A 35 7.32 -13.77 -2.00
C SER A 35 8.09 -14.16 -0.74
N GLU A 36 9.40 -14.07 -0.79
CA GLU A 36 10.25 -14.24 0.38
C GLU A 36 9.90 -13.26 1.51
N LEU A 37 9.44 -12.06 1.16
CA LEU A 37 9.23 -10.98 2.13
C LEU A 37 7.77 -10.81 2.56
N ALA A 38 6.79 -11.14 1.70
CA ALA A 38 5.40 -10.81 1.99
C ALA A 38 4.41 -11.74 1.31
N LEU A 39 3.24 -11.86 1.95
CA LEU A 39 2.01 -12.31 1.30
C LEU A 39 1.24 -11.06 0.90
N GLU A 40 0.65 -11.05 -0.30
CA GLU A 40 -0.14 -9.90 -0.75
C GLU A 40 -1.26 -10.33 -1.70
N VAL A 41 -2.37 -9.63 -1.62
CA VAL A 41 -3.49 -9.76 -2.57
C VAL A 41 -3.95 -8.37 -2.93
N TYR A 42 -4.18 -8.14 -4.22
CA TYR A 42 -4.73 -6.89 -4.71
C TYR A 42 -6.15 -7.11 -5.18
N LEU A 43 -7.08 -6.35 -4.61
CA LEU A 43 -8.50 -6.36 -4.96
C LEU A 43 -8.88 -5.01 -5.54
N THR A 44 -10.06 -4.95 -6.15
CA THR A 44 -10.60 -3.69 -6.68
C THR A 44 -12.12 -3.68 -6.65
N ASP A 45 -12.68 -2.47 -6.54
CA ASP A 45 -14.09 -2.19 -6.79
C ASP A 45 -14.32 -1.60 -8.19
N GLY A 46 -13.27 -1.56 -9.02
CA GLY A 46 -13.27 -0.93 -10.34
C GLY A 46 -12.69 0.48 -10.36
N TYR A 47 -12.56 1.11 -9.20
CA TYR A 47 -11.97 2.44 -9.06
C TYR A 47 -10.77 2.45 -8.12
N LEU A 48 -10.88 1.81 -6.97
CA LEU A 48 -9.80 1.72 -6.00
C LEU A 48 -8.98 0.45 -6.20
N ASN A 49 -7.69 0.56 -6.00
CA ASN A 49 -6.80 -0.57 -5.80
C ASN A 49 -6.73 -0.81 -4.29
N ILE A 50 -7.03 -2.02 -3.84
CA ILE A 50 -7.04 -2.38 -2.43
C ILE A 50 -5.99 -3.46 -2.22
N ALA A 51 -4.90 -3.11 -1.54
CA ALA A 51 -3.84 -4.06 -1.22
C ALA A 51 -4.08 -4.64 0.17
N ILE A 52 -3.98 -5.96 0.29
CA ILE A 52 -4.00 -6.66 1.57
C ILE A 52 -2.64 -7.34 1.70
N VAL A 53 -1.86 -6.95 2.71
CA VAL A 53 -0.44 -7.30 2.80
C VAL A 53 -0.12 -7.84 4.19
N CYS A 54 0.80 -8.80 4.23
CA CYS A 54 1.45 -9.23 5.47
C CYS A 54 2.93 -9.45 5.21
N TRP A 55 3.77 -8.62 5.82
CA TRP A 55 5.21 -8.85 5.81
C TRP A 55 5.53 -10.13 6.60
N LYS A 56 6.36 -10.98 6.05
CA LYS A 56 6.76 -12.22 6.72
C LYS A 56 7.73 -11.92 7.86
N ARG A 57 7.62 -12.71 8.92
CA ARG A 57 8.56 -12.62 10.02
C ARG A 57 9.92 -13.08 9.55
N THR A 58 10.95 -12.32 9.93
CA THR A 58 12.35 -12.67 9.67
C THR A 58 13.13 -12.57 10.96
N LYS A 59 14.38 -13.03 10.91
CA LYS A 59 15.26 -12.93 12.08
C LYS A 59 15.52 -11.47 12.44
N GLU A 60 15.64 -10.62 11.43
CA GLU A 60 15.86 -9.17 11.59
C GLU A 60 14.57 -8.45 11.99
N THR A 61 13.42 -8.96 11.59
CA THR A 61 12.11 -8.38 11.87
C THR A 61 11.15 -9.45 12.40
N PRO A 62 11.31 -9.83 13.68
CA PRO A 62 10.50 -10.91 14.24
C PRO A 62 9.04 -10.51 14.49
N ASN A 63 8.75 -9.22 14.59
CA ASN A 63 7.39 -8.71 14.76
C ASN A 63 7.18 -7.48 13.86
N PRO A 64 6.77 -7.70 12.59
CA PRO A 64 6.57 -6.60 11.65
C PRO A 64 5.33 -5.74 11.94
N TYR A 65 4.44 -6.19 12.82
CA TYR A 65 3.21 -5.47 13.17
C TYR A 65 3.06 -5.34 14.68
N PRO A 66 3.94 -4.53 15.32
CA PRO A 66 3.90 -4.39 16.78
C PRO A 66 2.60 -3.78 17.31
N ASP A 67 1.90 -2.99 16.48
CA ASP A 67 0.65 -2.32 16.84
C ASP A 67 -0.59 -3.05 16.30
N GLY A 68 -0.42 -4.25 15.74
CA GLY A 68 -1.50 -5.04 15.18
C GLY A 68 -1.77 -4.77 13.71
N TYR A 69 -2.88 -5.30 13.20
CA TYR A 69 -3.27 -5.24 11.80
C TYR A 69 -4.39 -4.21 11.59
N GLY A 70 -4.61 -3.81 10.35
CA GLY A 70 -5.70 -2.90 9.99
C GLY A 70 -5.34 -1.99 8.83
N LEU A 71 -6.01 -0.85 8.72
CA LEU A 71 -5.70 0.15 7.72
C LEU A 71 -4.28 0.68 7.94
N ASP A 72 -3.47 0.67 6.89
CA ASP A 72 -2.09 1.13 6.96
C ASP A 72 -1.92 2.51 6.32
N HIS A 73 -2.32 2.63 5.06
CA HIS A 73 -2.22 3.90 4.35
C HIS A 73 -3.22 3.97 3.19
N PHE A 74 -3.39 5.16 2.64
CA PHE A 74 -4.08 5.33 1.36
C PHE A 74 -3.11 5.95 0.35
N GLY A 75 -3.47 5.88 -0.93
CA GLY A 75 -2.64 6.40 -2.01
C GLY A 75 -3.42 7.37 -2.88
N VAL A 76 -2.74 8.43 -3.30
CA VAL A 76 -3.31 9.50 -4.12
C VAL A 76 -2.57 9.54 -5.45
N HIS A 77 -3.32 9.38 -6.54
CA HIS A 77 -2.79 9.56 -7.88
C HIS A 77 -2.77 11.04 -8.21
N VAL A 78 -1.62 11.58 -8.55
CA VAL A 78 -1.40 13.00 -8.84
C VAL A 78 -0.80 13.16 -10.23
N GLU A 79 -1.07 14.30 -10.86
CA GLU A 79 -0.55 14.62 -12.20
C GLU A 79 0.94 14.98 -12.14
N ASP A 80 1.32 15.78 -11.13
CA ASP A 80 2.70 16.25 -10.94
C ASP A 80 3.15 15.85 -9.54
N LEU A 81 3.99 14.84 -9.48
CA LEU A 81 4.44 14.27 -8.21
C LEU A 81 5.27 15.26 -7.40
N GLU A 82 6.16 16.03 -8.05
CA GLU A 82 7.00 17.00 -7.34
C GLU A 82 6.18 18.13 -6.73
N SER A 83 5.22 18.67 -7.49
CA SER A 83 4.32 19.72 -6.99
C SER A 83 3.46 19.21 -5.84
N ALA A 84 2.93 18.01 -5.96
CA ALA A 84 2.09 17.41 -4.91
C ALA A 84 2.90 17.18 -3.63
N GLU A 85 4.12 16.68 -3.75
CA GLU A 85 5.02 16.51 -2.61
C GLU A 85 5.33 17.84 -1.95
N ALA A 86 5.67 18.86 -2.72
CA ALA A 86 5.99 20.19 -2.20
C ALA A 86 4.81 20.77 -1.43
N ARG A 87 3.60 20.63 -1.97
CA ARG A 87 2.36 21.10 -1.33
C ARG A 87 2.12 20.36 -0.02
N ALA A 88 2.29 19.04 -0.01
CA ALA A 88 2.11 18.24 1.19
C ALA A 88 3.11 18.64 2.28
N ARG A 89 4.37 18.78 1.92
CA ARG A 89 5.41 19.17 2.89
C ARG A 89 5.20 20.58 3.43
N LYS A 90 4.74 21.49 2.60
CA LYS A 90 4.39 22.86 3.04
C LYS A 90 3.25 22.82 4.07
N ALA A 91 2.33 21.87 3.94
CA ALA A 91 1.24 21.68 4.91
C ALA A 91 1.69 20.97 6.19
N GLY A 92 2.93 20.48 6.25
CA GLY A 92 3.49 19.84 7.44
C GLY A 92 3.80 18.35 7.28
N ALA A 93 3.62 17.79 6.09
CA ALA A 93 3.91 16.36 5.88
C ALA A 93 5.40 16.07 6.01
N THR A 94 5.70 14.92 6.58
CA THR A 94 7.06 14.37 6.72
C THR A 94 7.13 13.03 6.03
N SER A 95 8.34 12.49 5.85
CA SER A 95 8.51 11.17 5.25
C SER A 95 8.05 10.09 6.23
N GLN A 96 7.42 9.03 5.69
CA GLN A 96 7.05 7.87 6.48
C GLN A 96 8.31 7.19 7.03
N PRO A 97 8.22 6.53 8.19
CA PRO A 97 9.29 5.64 8.64
C PRO A 97 9.54 4.56 7.59
N PRO A 98 10.78 4.08 7.44
CA PRO A 98 11.05 2.99 6.51
C PRO A 98 10.24 1.75 6.90
N PRO A 99 9.81 0.92 5.89
CA PRO A 99 9.11 -0.33 6.20
C PRO A 99 10.04 -1.29 6.96
N PRO A 100 9.47 -2.28 7.67
CA PRO A 100 10.26 -3.20 8.49
C PRO A 100 11.09 -4.20 7.68
N VAL A 101 11.06 -4.13 6.36
CA VAL A 101 11.76 -5.06 5.46
C VAL A 101 12.58 -4.27 4.44
N ASP A 102 13.63 -4.91 3.91
CA ASP A 102 14.46 -4.32 2.85
C ASP A 102 13.75 -4.47 1.50
N LEU A 103 13.11 -3.40 1.06
CA LEU A 103 12.36 -3.39 -0.19
C LEU A 103 13.24 -3.48 -1.44
N SER A 104 14.55 -3.23 -1.32
CA SER A 104 15.46 -3.37 -2.46
C SER A 104 15.54 -4.82 -2.97
N ARG A 105 15.14 -5.77 -2.14
CA ARG A 105 15.11 -7.20 -2.48
C ARG A 105 13.89 -7.60 -3.31
N LEU A 106 12.90 -6.71 -3.47
CA LEU A 106 11.71 -7.00 -4.26
C LEU A 106 11.97 -6.70 -5.73
N ALA A 107 11.75 -7.70 -6.58
CA ALA A 107 11.80 -7.52 -8.02
C ALA A 107 10.65 -6.62 -8.48
N GLY A 108 10.91 -5.72 -9.44
CA GLY A 108 9.89 -4.83 -9.96
C GLY A 108 9.43 -3.77 -8.98
N ASN A 109 10.28 -3.39 -8.05
CA ASN A 109 9.98 -2.38 -7.05
C ASN A 109 9.62 -1.05 -7.71
N THR A 110 8.35 -0.63 -7.60
CA THR A 110 7.81 0.60 -8.17
C THR A 110 7.87 1.78 -7.21
N LEU A 111 8.52 1.62 -6.05
CA LEU A 111 8.58 2.67 -5.02
C LEU A 111 9.29 3.95 -5.50
N TYR A 112 10.10 3.87 -6.53
CA TYR A 112 10.74 5.05 -7.12
C TYR A 112 9.73 6.04 -7.69
N PHE A 113 8.51 5.59 -7.99
CA PHE A 113 7.44 6.42 -8.55
C PHE A 113 6.44 6.89 -7.50
N GLU A 114 6.75 6.62 -6.23
CA GLU A 114 5.89 6.98 -5.12
C GLU A 114 6.65 7.84 -4.12
N LYS A 115 5.93 8.75 -3.48
CA LYS A 115 6.42 9.49 -2.31
C LYS A 115 5.61 9.06 -1.11
N LYS A 116 6.29 8.54 -0.09
CA LYS A 116 5.67 7.98 1.11
C LYS A 116 5.74 9.02 2.23
N LEU A 117 4.59 9.60 2.55
CA LEU A 117 4.49 10.73 3.47
C LEU A 117 3.57 10.42 4.63
N GLU A 118 3.66 11.27 5.65
CA GLU A 118 2.81 11.20 6.83
C GLU A 118 2.41 12.61 7.23
N LEU A 119 1.12 12.80 7.55
CA LEU A 119 0.58 14.08 7.99
C LEU A 119 -0.43 13.83 9.09
N SER A 120 -0.27 14.49 10.22
CA SER A 120 -1.13 14.30 11.40
C SER A 120 -1.25 12.83 11.85
N GLY A 121 -0.17 12.08 11.73
CA GLY A 121 -0.14 10.67 12.11
C GLY A 121 -0.76 9.72 11.07
N VAL A 122 -1.20 10.24 9.92
CA VAL A 122 -1.82 9.44 8.86
C VAL A 122 -0.85 9.26 7.70
N LYS A 123 -0.60 8.00 7.34
CA LYS A 123 0.28 7.67 6.22
C LYS A 123 -0.46 7.74 4.90
N PHE A 124 0.18 8.30 3.89
CA PHE A 124 -0.34 8.29 2.53
C PHE A 124 0.80 8.29 1.52
N ASP A 125 0.53 7.70 0.37
CA ASP A 125 1.48 7.65 -0.73
C ASP A 125 0.98 8.57 -1.85
N LEU A 126 1.91 9.28 -2.49
CA LEU A 126 1.63 10.03 -3.72
C LEU A 126 2.25 9.26 -4.87
N SER A 127 1.51 9.09 -5.96
CA SER A 127 1.99 8.39 -7.14
C SER A 127 1.64 9.16 -8.41
N GLY A 128 2.62 9.31 -9.30
CA GLY A 128 2.40 9.85 -10.64
C GLY A 128 1.87 8.81 -11.61
N HIS A 129 2.03 7.53 -11.32
CA HIS A 129 1.59 6.42 -12.18
C HIS A 129 0.25 5.81 -11.77
N GLY A 130 -0.16 6.00 -10.51
CA GLY A 130 -1.37 5.40 -9.98
C GLY A 130 -1.21 3.89 -9.71
N TRP A 131 -2.35 3.22 -9.59
CA TRP A 131 -2.42 1.80 -9.27
C TRP A 131 -3.40 1.10 -10.20
N ALA A 132 -3.18 -0.19 -10.45
CA ALA A 132 -4.06 -0.99 -11.30
C ALA A 132 -5.45 -1.15 -10.66
N THR A 133 -6.49 -1.01 -11.47
CA THR A 133 -7.89 -1.19 -11.06
C THR A 133 -8.65 -2.16 -11.96
N LYS A 134 -7.97 -2.82 -12.87
CA LYS A 134 -8.53 -3.89 -13.71
C LYS A 134 -7.47 -4.94 -13.98
N LYS A 135 -7.94 -6.17 -14.19
CA LYS A 135 -7.09 -7.27 -14.62
C LYS A 135 -6.51 -6.98 -16.01
N GLU A 136 -5.24 -7.28 -16.15
CA GLU A 136 -4.57 -7.26 -17.46
C GLU A 136 -4.73 -8.59 -18.17
#